data_83c3a7df4cc45f40b2b5e37600b755d5
#
_entry.id   83c3a7df4cc45f40b2b5e37600b755d5
#
_cell.length_a   1.000
_cell.length_b   1.000
_cell.length_c   1.000
_cell.angle_alpha   90.00
_cell.angle_beta   90.00
_cell.angle_gamma   90.00
#
_symmetry.space_group_name_H-M   'P 1'
#
loop_
_entity.id
_entity.type
_entity.pdbx_description
1 polymer ?
#
loop_
_entity_poly.entity_id
_entity_poly.type
_entity_poly.pdbx_seq_one_letter_code
_entity_poly.pdbx_strand_id
1 'polypeptide(L)'
;AFFLSSRITKPLRNLRTQALKVSKGDYAQVVPVNSRDEIGELSRAFNTMSSEIQQHIDALSSSKNIRDSLINSMVEGVLGFNDKQEIIISNKMAQNILKILDAHDLDKLDRQNELTFKTQQTQFEEYEISTRYFVIITSYIEQIQPDGRSGIVAIIRDMTNEHNIDQMKKDFIANVSHELRTPISLLQGYTESIVDGIVTEPDEIHESLSIVLDETKRLNRLVNELLNVARMDAEGLTVEKVKQPIDPLLSRMQQKYQKQANDLKLTMNLNPNTHNQLWYFDTDRIEQVLTNLIDNATRYTEPGDLISISYGETESENILYISDTGSGIAPEHLQQVFDRFYKVDTARKRGKQGTGLGLFICRMIIDEHGGTIDVKSELGKGTTFIINLPKPTDEYKNT
;
A
#
# COMPACT_ATOMS: atom_id res chain seq x y z
N ALA A 1 -29.16 -51.64 64.88
CA ALA A 1 -29.37 -50.28 64.37
C ALA A 1 -28.09 -49.62 63.85
N PHE A 2 -26.95 -49.74 64.52
CA PHE A 2 -25.69 -49.06 64.13
C PHE A 2 -25.12 -49.59 62.81
N PHE A 3 -25.29 -50.88 62.48
CA PHE A 3 -24.76 -51.55 61.27
C PHE A 3 -25.54 -51.14 59.99
N LEU A 4 -26.87 -50.96 60.10
CA LEU A 4 -27.71 -50.47 59.01
C LEU A 4 -27.44 -48.96 58.69
N SER A 5 -27.17 -48.17 59.71
CA SER A 5 -26.88 -46.75 59.55
C SER A 5 -25.57 -46.51 58.80
N SER A 6 -24.52 -47.29 59.03
CA SER A 6 -23.21 -47.09 58.36
C SER A 6 -23.18 -47.62 56.91
N ARG A 7 -23.97 -48.66 56.61
CA ARG A 7 -23.96 -49.29 55.27
C ARG A 7 -24.96 -48.69 54.26
N ILE A 8 -26.07 -48.13 54.75
CA ILE A 8 -27.13 -47.62 53.88
C ILE A 8 -27.29 -46.09 54.02
N THR A 9 -27.48 -45.60 55.24
CA THR A 9 -27.86 -44.21 55.47
C THR A 9 -26.71 -43.20 55.15
N LYS A 10 -25.46 -43.55 55.46
CA LYS A 10 -24.30 -42.69 55.23
C LYS A 10 -23.99 -42.55 53.71
N PRO A 11 -23.94 -43.63 52.92
CA PRO A 11 -23.77 -43.54 51.46
C PRO A 11 -24.89 -42.73 50.77
N LEU A 12 -26.16 -42.97 51.13
CA LEU A 12 -27.30 -42.21 50.59
C LEU A 12 -27.25 -40.73 50.97
N ARG A 13 -26.78 -40.42 52.16
CA ARG A 13 -26.57 -39.01 52.56
C ARG A 13 -25.45 -38.34 51.76
N ASN A 14 -24.39 -39.08 51.46
CA ASN A 14 -23.31 -38.61 50.58
C ASN A 14 -23.81 -38.39 49.14
N LEU A 15 -24.52 -39.35 48.58
CA LEU A 15 -25.16 -39.22 47.26
C LEU A 15 -26.08 -38.00 47.19
N ARG A 16 -26.97 -37.81 48.19
CA ARG A 16 -27.82 -36.64 48.26
C ARG A 16 -27.03 -35.34 48.31
N THR A 17 -25.96 -35.30 49.13
CA THR A 17 -25.13 -34.10 49.25
C THR A 17 -24.41 -33.77 47.91
N GLN A 18 -23.92 -34.78 47.23
CA GLN A 18 -23.27 -34.58 45.93
C GLN A 18 -24.29 -34.21 44.86
N ALA A 19 -25.48 -34.85 44.82
CA ALA A 19 -26.54 -34.45 43.90
C ALA A 19 -26.97 -32.99 44.07
N LEU A 20 -27.01 -32.48 45.32
CA LEU A 20 -27.25 -31.05 45.58
C LEU A 20 -26.11 -30.14 45.12
N LYS A 21 -24.86 -30.61 45.07
CA LYS A 21 -23.75 -29.85 44.52
C LYS A 21 -23.79 -29.84 42.98
N VAL A 22 -24.04 -30.98 42.38
CA VAL A 22 -24.21 -31.12 40.91
C VAL A 22 -25.37 -30.24 40.45
N SER A 23 -26.49 -30.17 41.18
CA SER A 23 -27.62 -29.26 40.84
C SER A 23 -27.26 -27.78 40.94
N LYS A 24 -26.16 -27.43 41.60
CA LYS A 24 -25.61 -26.06 41.69
C LYS A 24 -24.44 -25.82 40.73
N GLY A 25 -24.14 -26.76 39.86
CA GLY A 25 -23.07 -26.63 38.86
C GLY A 25 -21.69 -27.14 39.25
N ASP A 26 -21.55 -27.83 40.40
CA ASP A 26 -20.29 -28.44 40.82
C ASP A 26 -20.27 -29.96 40.41
N TYR A 27 -19.78 -30.24 39.23
CA TYR A 27 -19.73 -31.58 38.62
C TYR A 27 -18.42 -32.34 38.92
N ALA A 28 -17.41 -31.66 39.49
CA ALA A 28 -16.06 -32.23 39.64
C ALA A 28 -15.93 -33.28 40.78
N GLN A 29 -16.96 -33.37 41.62
CA GLN A 29 -16.89 -34.22 42.80
C GLN A 29 -17.41 -35.62 42.59
N VAL A 30 -16.63 -36.62 43.03
CA VAL A 30 -16.92 -38.05 42.88
C VAL A 30 -17.50 -38.59 44.19
N VAL A 31 -18.58 -39.37 44.07
CA VAL A 31 -19.14 -40.15 45.19
C VAL A 31 -18.27 -41.37 45.45
N PRO A 32 -17.76 -41.60 46.68
CA PRO A 32 -16.96 -42.79 46.97
C PRO A 32 -17.78 -44.07 46.76
N VAL A 33 -17.27 -45.01 45.94
CA VAL A 33 -17.90 -46.31 45.69
C VAL A 33 -17.33 -47.30 46.67
N ASN A 34 -17.97 -47.43 47.83
CA ASN A 34 -17.48 -48.29 48.92
C ASN A 34 -18.25 -49.64 49.06
N SER A 35 -19.22 -49.91 48.16
CA SER A 35 -20.06 -51.10 48.21
C SER A 35 -20.14 -51.76 46.81
N ARG A 36 -20.41 -53.06 46.78
CA ARG A 36 -20.67 -53.84 45.56
C ARG A 36 -22.16 -54.16 45.36
N ASP A 37 -23.01 -53.59 46.20
CA ASP A 37 -24.47 -53.72 46.17
C ASP A 37 -25.10 -52.65 45.28
N GLU A 38 -26.44 -52.51 45.32
CA GLU A 38 -27.25 -51.57 44.55
C GLU A 38 -26.84 -50.12 44.86
N ILE A 39 -26.34 -49.84 46.06
CA ILE A 39 -25.86 -48.48 46.46
C ILE A 39 -24.52 -48.19 45.75
N GLY A 40 -23.67 -49.18 45.62
CA GLY A 40 -22.42 -49.05 44.86
C GLY A 40 -22.68 -48.88 43.36
N GLU A 41 -23.69 -49.55 42.79
CA GLU A 41 -24.09 -49.41 41.41
C GLU A 41 -24.67 -47.99 41.15
N LEU A 42 -25.54 -47.51 42.06
CA LEU A 42 -26.09 -46.16 41.99
C LEU A 42 -24.98 -45.10 42.09
N SER A 43 -24.00 -45.30 42.94
CA SER A 43 -22.86 -44.41 43.07
C SER A 43 -22.01 -44.35 41.78
N ARG A 44 -21.79 -45.51 41.12
CA ARG A 44 -21.10 -45.56 39.80
C ARG A 44 -21.89 -44.84 38.74
N ALA A 45 -23.19 -45.10 38.61
CA ALA A 45 -24.08 -44.48 37.63
C ALA A 45 -24.11 -42.95 37.83
N PHE A 46 -24.19 -42.49 39.09
CA PHE A 46 -24.13 -41.06 39.42
C PHE A 46 -22.81 -40.41 39.00
N ASN A 47 -21.67 -41.07 39.27
CA ASN A 47 -20.35 -40.57 38.91
C ASN A 47 -20.18 -40.49 37.37
N THR A 48 -20.65 -41.53 36.62
CA THR A 48 -20.65 -41.55 35.17
C THR A 48 -21.46 -40.39 34.60
N MET A 49 -22.69 -40.20 35.09
CA MET A 49 -23.58 -39.12 34.69
C MET A 49 -22.93 -37.74 34.97
N SER A 50 -22.35 -37.55 36.16
CA SER A 50 -21.67 -36.28 36.51
C SER A 50 -20.49 -35.99 35.63
N SER A 51 -19.68 -37.00 35.31
CA SER A 51 -18.52 -36.93 34.39
C SER A 51 -18.97 -36.58 32.96
N GLU A 52 -20.02 -37.22 32.46
CA GLU A 52 -20.56 -36.95 31.12
C GLU A 52 -21.08 -35.53 31.00
N ILE A 53 -21.83 -35.06 32.01
CA ILE A 53 -22.29 -33.66 32.03
C ILE A 53 -21.12 -32.67 32.03
N GLN A 54 -20.08 -32.91 32.84
CA GLN A 54 -18.88 -32.07 32.85
C GLN A 54 -18.19 -32.05 31.49
N GLN A 55 -18.02 -33.24 30.86
CA GLN A 55 -17.42 -33.31 29.50
C GLN A 55 -18.23 -32.56 28.46
N HIS A 56 -19.57 -32.65 28.52
CA HIS A 56 -20.42 -31.88 27.60
C HIS A 56 -20.32 -30.36 27.80
N ILE A 57 -20.26 -29.92 29.06
CA ILE A 57 -20.09 -28.49 29.39
C ILE A 57 -18.72 -28.00 28.89
N ASP A 58 -17.65 -28.76 29.13
CA ASP A 58 -16.30 -28.41 28.70
C ASP A 58 -16.19 -28.39 27.17
N ALA A 59 -16.81 -29.36 26.48
CA ALA A 59 -16.88 -29.40 25.01
C ALA A 59 -17.64 -28.19 24.43
N LEU A 60 -18.81 -27.85 25.01
CA LEU A 60 -19.58 -26.67 24.61
C LEU A 60 -18.81 -25.37 24.85
N SER A 61 -18.17 -25.24 26.01
CA SER A 61 -17.35 -24.07 26.34
C SER A 61 -16.15 -23.95 25.39
N SER A 62 -15.46 -25.04 25.11
CA SER A 62 -14.35 -25.09 24.16
C SER A 62 -14.82 -24.70 22.74
N SER A 63 -15.93 -25.28 22.27
CA SER A 63 -16.50 -24.95 20.97
C SER A 63 -16.88 -23.48 20.87
N LYS A 64 -17.50 -22.91 21.91
CA LYS A 64 -17.81 -21.48 21.99
C LYS A 64 -16.53 -20.62 21.91
N ASN A 65 -15.52 -20.94 22.71
CA ASN A 65 -14.27 -20.20 22.74
C ASN A 65 -13.53 -20.26 21.38
N ILE A 66 -13.52 -21.41 20.73
CA ILE A 66 -12.95 -21.57 19.38
C ILE A 66 -13.70 -20.69 18.38
N ARG A 67 -15.03 -20.73 18.37
CA ARG A 67 -15.85 -19.91 17.47
C ARG A 67 -15.60 -18.42 17.71
N ASP A 68 -15.60 -17.96 18.96
CA ASP A 68 -15.41 -16.56 19.31
C ASP A 68 -13.96 -16.11 18.96
N SER A 69 -12.97 -16.98 19.14
CA SER A 69 -11.60 -16.73 18.73
C SER A 69 -11.46 -16.63 17.20
N LEU A 70 -12.10 -17.52 16.45
CA LEU A 70 -12.08 -17.49 14.98
C LEU A 70 -12.68 -16.17 14.46
N ILE A 71 -13.86 -15.79 14.94
CA ILE A 71 -14.52 -14.53 14.54
C ILE A 71 -13.66 -13.32 14.89
N ASN A 72 -13.03 -13.30 16.09
CA ASN A 72 -12.18 -12.19 16.51
C ASN A 72 -10.81 -12.14 15.83
N SER A 73 -10.33 -13.26 15.26
CA SER A 73 -9.07 -13.30 14.49
C SER A 73 -9.25 -12.92 13.02
N MET A 74 -10.47 -12.75 12.54
CA MET A 74 -10.73 -12.33 11.16
C MET A 74 -10.24 -10.89 10.94
N VAL A 75 -9.62 -10.67 9.80
CA VAL A 75 -9.16 -9.34 9.34
C VAL A 75 -10.36 -8.47 8.94
N GLU A 76 -11.43 -9.09 8.50
CA GLU A 76 -12.68 -8.41 8.14
C GLU A 76 -13.54 -8.13 9.36
N GLY A 77 -14.28 -7.02 9.34
CA GLY A 77 -15.30 -6.72 10.33
C GLY A 77 -16.53 -7.61 10.12
N VAL A 78 -17.03 -8.23 11.20
CA VAL A 78 -18.23 -9.06 11.15
C VAL A 78 -19.25 -8.52 12.12
N LEU A 79 -20.46 -8.22 11.61
CA LEU A 79 -21.64 -7.84 12.38
C LEU A 79 -22.78 -8.80 12.12
N GLY A 80 -23.52 -9.16 13.16
CA GLY A 80 -24.76 -9.90 13.02
C GLY A 80 -25.91 -9.07 13.60
N PHE A 81 -26.99 -8.94 12.85
CA PHE A 81 -28.19 -8.20 13.24
C PHE A 81 -29.36 -9.15 13.40
N ASN A 82 -30.21 -8.90 14.40
CA ASN A 82 -31.48 -9.60 14.54
C ASN A 82 -32.56 -9.01 13.60
N ASP A 83 -33.77 -9.56 13.70
CA ASP A 83 -34.98 -9.11 13.00
C ASP A 83 -35.41 -7.65 13.34
N LYS A 84 -34.88 -7.09 14.44
CA LYS A 84 -35.11 -5.70 14.88
C LYS A 84 -33.93 -4.78 14.54
N GLN A 85 -32.97 -5.23 13.76
CA GLN A 85 -31.73 -4.52 13.41
C GLN A 85 -30.81 -4.23 14.62
N GLU A 86 -30.96 -4.94 15.74
CA GLU A 86 -30.05 -4.84 16.87
C GLU A 86 -28.83 -5.72 16.63
N ILE A 87 -27.63 -5.21 16.96
CA ILE A 87 -26.39 -5.96 16.80
C ILE A 87 -26.33 -7.07 17.86
N ILE A 88 -26.28 -8.33 17.43
CA ILE A 88 -26.18 -9.52 18.27
C ILE A 88 -24.80 -10.21 18.19
N ILE A 89 -24.07 -9.96 17.12
CA ILE A 89 -22.71 -10.47 16.90
C ILE A 89 -21.86 -9.31 16.43
N SER A 90 -20.67 -9.15 17.01
CA SER A 90 -19.66 -8.21 16.52
C SER A 90 -18.27 -8.69 16.89
N ASN A 91 -17.33 -8.65 15.95
CA ASN A 91 -15.93 -8.88 16.24
C ASN A 91 -15.19 -7.56 16.55
N LYS A 92 -13.96 -7.68 17.03
CA LYS A 92 -13.13 -6.54 17.40
C LYS A 92 -12.89 -5.57 16.24
N MET A 93 -12.74 -6.07 15.02
CA MET A 93 -12.52 -5.26 13.82
C MET A 93 -13.76 -4.42 13.49
N ALA A 94 -14.95 -5.03 13.47
CA ALA A 94 -16.21 -4.32 13.25
C ALA A 94 -16.45 -3.22 14.30
N GLN A 95 -16.18 -3.51 15.57
CA GLN A 95 -16.29 -2.51 16.64
C GLN A 95 -15.38 -1.30 16.42
N ASN A 96 -14.19 -1.50 15.89
CA ASN A 96 -13.28 -0.40 15.59
C ASN A 96 -13.78 0.41 14.39
N ILE A 97 -14.31 -0.23 13.36
CA ILE A 97 -14.86 0.45 12.19
C ILE A 97 -16.13 1.23 12.56
N LEU A 98 -17.04 0.66 13.33
CA LEU A 98 -18.25 1.36 13.79
C LEU A 98 -17.95 2.68 14.55
N LYS A 99 -16.79 2.81 15.19
CA LYS A 99 -16.39 4.05 15.89
C LYS A 99 -16.02 5.19 14.95
N ILE A 100 -15.70 4.89 13.71
CA ILE A 100 -15.27 5.87 12.70
C ILE A 100 -16.38 6.18 11.69
N LEU A 101 -17.48 5.41 11.69
CA LEU A 101 -18.68 5.71 10.91
C LEU A 101 -19.39 6.94 11.46
N ASP A 102 -19.79 7.82 10.58
CA ASP A 102 -20.63 8.97 10.94
C ASP A 102 -22.13 8.61 10.89
N ALA A 103 -23.00 9.57 11.20
CA ALA A 103 -24.45 9.35 11.19
C ALA A 103 -25.01 9.02 9.80
N HIS A 104 -24.38 9.54 8.74
CA HIS A 104 -24.79 9.26 7.36
C HIS A 104 -24.43 7.83 6.96
N ASP A 105 -23.25 7.37 7.32
CA ASP A 105 -22.79 6.00 7.06
C ASP A 105 -23.65 4.97 7.79
N LEU A 106 -24.00 5.26 9.06
CA LEU A 106 -24.88 4.41 9.84
C LEU A 106 -26.29 4.31 9.23
N ASP A 107 -26.88 5.44 8.80
CA ASP A 107 -28.17 5.46 8.13
C ASP A 107 -28.13 4.72 6.77
N LYS A 108 -27.00 4.77 6.07
CA LYS A 108 -26.77 4.01 4.84
C LYS A 108 -26.71 2.50 5.14
N LEU A 109 -26.04 2.09 6.21
CA LEU A 109 -25.95 0.69 6.65
C LEU A 109 -27.34 0.16 7.04
N ASP A 110 -28.12 0.96 7.77
CA ASP A 110 -29.48 0.58 8.17
C ASP A 110 -30.38 0.37 6.96
N ARG A 111 -30.32 1.24 5.95
CA ARG A 111 -31.04 1.08 4.67
C ARG A 111 -30.61 -0.16 3.90
N GLN A 112 -29.31 -0.44 3.85
CA GLN A 112 -28.77 -1.65 3.23
C GLN A 112 -29.29 -2.91 3.95
N ASN A 113 -29.31 -2.93 5.28
CA ASN A 113 -29.85 -4.00 6.11
C ASN A 113 -31.36 -4.20 5.82
N GLU A 114 -32.16 -3.11 5.79
CA GLU A 114 -33.57 -3.21 5.46
C GLU A 114 -33.82 -3.82 4.07
N LEU A 115 -33.04 -3.39 3.06
CA LEU A 115 -33.14 -3.93 1.71
C LEU A 115 -32.81 -5.42 1.68
N THR A 116 -31.70 -5.81 2.34
CA THR A 116 -31.28 -7.21 2.45
C THR A 116 -32.34 -8.06 3.12
N PHE A 117 -32.98 -7.55 4.19
CA PHE A 117 -34.01 -8.27 4.91
C PHE A 117 -35.29 -8.43 4.06
N LYS A 118 -35.70 -7.39 3.33
CA LYS A 118 -36.90 -7.40 2.45
C LYS A 118 -36.72 -8.30 1.22
N THR A 119 -35.54 -8.26 0.59
CA THR A 119 -35.26 -8.99 -0.65
C THR A 119 -34.73 -10.40 -0.42
N GLN A 120 -34.22 -10.68 0.77
CA GLN A 120 -33.48 -11.90 1.12
C GLN A 120 -32.28 -12.16 0.18
N GLN A 121 -31.76 -11.12 -0.48
CA GLN A 121 -30.63 -11.19 -1.38
C GLN A 121 -29.44 -10.46 -0.75
N THR A 122 -28.25 -10.95 -1.06
CA THR A 122 -27.00 -10.28 -0.66
C THR A 122 -26.90 -8.91 -1.33
N GLN A 123 -26.62 -7.88 -0.54
CA GLN A 123 -26.35 -6.51 -0.99
C GLN A 123 -24.93 -6.14 -0.69
N PHE A 124 -24.35 -5.27 -1.53
CA PHE A 124 -23.03 -4.66 -1.28
C PHE A 124 -23.12 -3.18 -1.56
N GLU A 125 -22.48 -2.44 -0.68
CA GLU A 125 -22.38 -0.99 -0.73
C GLU A 125 -20.95 -0.56 -0.41
N GLU A 126 -20.52 0.51 -1.08
CA GLU A 126 -19.21 1.11 -0.92
C GLU A 126 -19.31 2.29 0.05
N TYR A 127 -18.33 2.40 0.94
CA TYR A 127 -18.25 3.45 1.96
C TYR A 127 -16.88 4.11 1.87
N GLU A 128 -16.88 5.42 1.68
CA GLU A 128 -15.68 6.24 1.74
C GLU A 128 -15.67 7.00 3.08
N ILE A 129 -14.79 6.58 3.98
CA ILE A 129 -14.72 7.10 5.34
C ILE A 129 -13.36 7.77 5.52
N SER A 130 -13.34 9.09 5.52
CA SER A 130 -12.10 9.90 5.55
C SER A 130 -11.17 9.54 4.38
N THR A 131 -10.11 8.79 4.63
CA THR A 131 -9.13 8.36 3.64
C THR A 131 -9.17 6.84 3.38
N ARG A 132 -10.19 6.14 3.89
CA ARG A 132 -10.34 4.69 3.77
C ARG A 132 -11.57 4.32 2.96
N TYR A 133 -11.44 3.24 2.23
CA TYR A 133 -12.47 2.70 1.38
C TYR A 133 -12.90 1.31 1.86
N PHE A 134 -14.18 1.20 2.25
CA PHE A 134 -14.74 -0.06 2.74
C PHE A 134 -15.83 -0.56 1.82
N VAL A 135 -15.94 -1.87 1.70
CA VAL A 135 -17.09 -2.54 1.10
C VAL A 135 -17.82 -3.30 2.20
N ILE A 136 -19.11 -3.02 2.37
CA ILE A 136 -19.96 -3.73 3.32
C ILE A 136 -20.90 -4.65 2.52
N ILE A 137 -20.83 -5.94 2.83
CA ILE A 137 -21.62 -6.99 2.23
C ILE A 137 -22.61 -7.46 3.27
N THR A 138 -23.90 -7.31 2.99
CA THR A 138 -24.98 -7.79 3.90
C THR A 138 -25.71 -8.97 3.29
N SER A 139 -25.86 -10.04 4.08
CA SER A 139 -26.50 -11.28 3.66
C SER A 139 -27.57 -11.71 4.64
N TYR A 140 -28.72 -12.15 4.13
CA TYR A 140 -29.81 -12.68 4.93
C TYR A 140 -29.47 -14.08 5.46
N ILE A 141 -29.79 -14.35 6.73
CA ILE A 141 -29.61 -15.65 7.38
C ILE A 141 -30.94 -16.06 8.05
N GLU A 142 -31.43 -17.24 7.67
CA GLU A 142 -32.71 -17.76 8.16
C GLU A 142 -32.71 -18.04 9.66
N GLN A 143 -31.59 -18.49 10.24
CA GLN A 143 -31.47 -18.89 11.65
C GLN A 143 -30.17 -18.32 12.24
N ILE A 144 -30.18 -17.05 12.64
CA ILE A 144 -29.03 -16.42 13.28
C ILE A 144 -29.16 -16.40 14.82
N GLN A 145 -30.38 -16.53 15.34
CA GLN A 145 -30.69 -16.50 16.75
C GLN A 145 -30.96 -17.91 17.30
N PRO A 146 -30.71 -18.15 18.62
CA PRO A 146 -30.95 -19.47 19.24
C PRO A 146 -32.41 -19.94 19.17
N ASP A 147 -33.35 -19.02 19.05
CA ASP A 147 -34.79 -19.28 18.93
C ASP A 147 -35.25 -19.51 17.47
N GLY A 148 -34.30 -19.60 16.53
CA GLY A 148 -34.56 -19.88 15.11
C GLY A 148 -35.00 -18.66 14.30
N ARG A 149 -34.96 -17.42 14.85
CA ARG A 149 -35.30 -16.23 14.10
C ARG A 149 -34.21 -15.85 13.12
N SER A 150 -34.64 -15.27 12.00
CA SER A 150 -33.79 -14.76 10.94
C SER A 150 -33.09 -13.46 11.34
N GLY A 151 -32.11 -13.08 10.54
CA GLY A 151 -31.39 -11.83 10.67
C GLY A 151 -30.45 -11.59 9.51
N ILE A 152 -29.46 -10.76 9.71
CA ILE A 152 -28.49 -10.34 8.70
C ILE A 152 -27.09 -10.53 9.24
N VAL A 153 -26.17 -10.96 8.40
CA VAL A 153 -24.74 -10.84 8.65
C VAL A 153 -24.16 -9.79 7.70
N ALA A 154 -23.47 -8.81 8.25
CA ALA A 154 -22.70 -7.84 7.50
C ALA A 154 -21.20 -8.13 7.66
N ILE A 155 -20.49 -8.21 6.53
CA ILE A 155 -19.04 -8.34 6.44
C ILE A 155 -18.50 -7.00 5.95
N ILE A 156 -17.57 -6.41 6.72
CA ILE A 156 -16.93 -5.13 6.40
C ILE A 156 -15.49 -5.40 5.99
N ARG A 157 -15.18 -5.13 4.74
CA ARG A 157 -13.87 -5.33 4.13
C ARG A 157 -13.21 -4.00 3.84
N ASP A 158 -11.98 -3.82 4.34
CA ASP A 158 -11.15 -2.67 3.96
C ASP A 158 -10.55 -2.93 2.58
N MET A 159 -10.95 -2.12 1.61
CA MET A 159 -10.53 -2.17 0.21
C MET A 159 -9.67 -0.96 -0.17
N THR A 160 -9.13 -0.25 0.84
CA THR A 160 -8.38 1.00 0.63
C THR A 160 -7.20 0.81 -0.31
N ASN A 161 -6.43 -0.25 -0.13
CA ASN A 161 -5.26 -0.52 -0.98
C ASN A 161 -5.68 -0.84 -2.42
N GLU A 162 -6.67 -1.71 -2.60
CA GLU A 162 -7.18 -2.09 -3.92
C GLU A 162 -7.79 -0.89 -4.64
N HIS A 163 -8.58 -0.08 -3.92
CA HIS A 163 -9.17 1.14 -4.46
C HIS A 163 -8.09 2.15 -4.89
N ASN A 164 -7.07 2.38 -4.06
CA ASN A 164 -5.97 3.28 -4.38
C ASN A 164 -5.18 2.80 -5.60
N ILE A 165 -4.91 1.50 -5.72
CA ILE A 165 -4.24 0.91 -6.89
C ILE A 165 -5.09 1.12 -8.15
N ASP A 166 -6.40 0.91 -8.06
CA ASP A 166 -7.32 1.07 -9.19
C ASP A 166 -7.43 2.55 -9.62
N GLN A 167 -7.48 3.45 -8.64
CA GLN A 167 -7.48 4.89 -8.89
C GLN A 167 -6.16 5.34 -9.54
N MET A 168 -5.02 4.88 -9.02
CA MET A 168 -3.71 5.15 -9.64
C MET A 168 -3.64 4.65 -11.09
N LYS A 169 -4.22 3.49 -11.41
CA LYS A 169 -4.29 2.99 -12.80
C LYS A 169 -5.17 3.87 -13.69
N LYS A 170 -6.33 4.32 -13.20
CA LYS A 170 -7.22 5.22 -13.95
C LYS A 170 -6.54 6.56 -14.21
N ASP A 171 -5.91 7.14 -13.21
CA ASP A 171 -5.18 8.40 -13.33
C ASP A 171 -3.98 8.27 -14.28
N PHE A 172 -3.27 7.14 -14.24
CA PHE A 172 -2.19 6.84 -15.17
C PHE A 172 -2.69 6.85 -16.62
N ILE A 173 -3.77 6.13 -16.94
CA ILE A 173 -4.34 6.06 -18.29
C ILE A 173 -4.83 7.44 -18.75
N ALA A 174 -5.49 8.19 -17.88
CA ALA A 174 -5.96 9.53 -18.19
C ALA A 174 -4.80 10.48 -18.51
N ASN A 175 -3.75 10.48 -17.68
CA ASN A 175 -2.56 11.30 -17.84
C ASN A 175 -1.78 10.95 -19.10
N VAL A 176 -1.58 9.64 -19.40
CA VAL A 176 -0.96 9.17 -20.66
C VAL A 176 -1.74 9.70 -21.86
N SER A 177 -3.07 9.59 -21.83
CA SER A 177 -3.92 10.08 -22.93
C SER A 177 -3.78 11.57 -23.17
N HIS A 178 -3.70 12.35 -22.10
CA HIS A 178 -3.49 13.81 -22.18
C HIS A 178 -2.09 14.16 -22.70
N GLU A 179 -1.03 13.52 -22.19
CA GLU A 179 0.36 13.77 -22.59
C GLU A 179 0.65 13.33 -24.04
N LEU A 180 -0.09 12.36 -24.57
CA LEU A 180 0.00 11.94 -25.97
C LEU A 180 -0.83 12.85 -26.89
N ARG A 181 -2.01 13.32 -26.46
CA ARG A 181 -2.91 14.11 -27.30
C ARG A 181 -2.29 15.46 -27.69
N THR A 182 -1.66 16.12 -26.76
CA THR A 182 -1.08 17.47 -26.99
C THR A 182 -0.04 17.49 -28.10
N PRO A 183 1.03 16.65 -28.09
CA PRO A 183 2.00 16.62 -29.17
C PRO A 183 1.37 16.18 -30.50
N ILE A 184 0.46 15.21 -30.50
CA ILE A 184 -0.22 14.76 -31.73
C ILE A 184 -1.00 15.89 -32.37
N SER A 185 -1.76 16.69 -31.58
CA SER A 185 -2.52 17.84 -32.10
C SER A 185 -1.59 18.93 -32.65
N LEU A 186 -0.43 19.15 -32.02
CA LEU A 186 0.57 20.10 -32.54
C LEU A 186 1.18 19.61 -33.86
N LEU A 187 1.59 18.33 -33.90
CA LEU A 187 2.11 17.73 -35.14
C LEU A 187 1.12 17.85 -36.28
N GLN A 188 -0.16 17.51 -36.01
CA GLN A 188 -1.23 17.59 -36.98
C GLN A 188 -1.44 19.04 -37.45
N GLY A 189 -1.57 20.01 -36.56
CA GLY A 189 -1.83 21.40 -36.90
C GLY A 189 -0.72 22.03 -37.74
N TYR A 190 0.55 21.84 -37.37
CA TYR A 190 1.68 22.34 -38.18
C TYR A 190 1.75 21.66 -39.54
N THR A 191 1.52 20.35 -39.61
CA THR A 191 1.53 19.62 -40.85
C THR A 191 0.38 20.03 -41.79
N GLU A 192 -0.86 20.18 -41.26
CA GLU A 192 -2.01 20.67 -41.99
C GLU A 192 -1.79 22.08 -42.50
N SER A 193 -1.22 22.99 -41.68
CA SER A 193 -0.90 24.38 -42.13
C SER A 193 0.05 24.45 -43.31
N ILE A 194 1.00 23.51 -43.41
CA ILE A 194 1.90 23.43 -44.56
C ILE A 194 1.17 22.82 -45.78
N VAL A 195 0.42 21.70 -45.56
CA VAL A 195 -0.27 20.98 -46.65
C VAL A 195 -1.39 21.86 -47.27
N ASP A 196 -2.13 22.61 -46.44
CA ASP A 196 -3.20 23.49 -46.90
C ASP A 196 -2.69 24.81 -47.53
N GLY A 197 -1.35 25.00 -47.57
CA GLY A 197 -0.75 26.20 -48.13
C GLY A 197 -1.00 27.49 -47.33
N ILE A 198 -1.27 27.35 -46.01
CA ILE A 198 -1.40 28.51 -45.09
C ILE A 198 0.01 29.07 -44.81
N VAL A 199 0.98 28.17 -44.63
CA VAL A 199 2.41 28.49 -44.47
C VAL A 199 3.10 28.20 -45.77
N THR A 200 3.56 29.23 -46.48
CA THR A 200 4.11 29.14 -47.85
C THR A 200 5.57 29.59 -47.94
N GLU A 201 6.00 30.44 -47.03
CA GLU A 201 7.37 30.96 -47.04
C GLU A 201 8.37 29.86 -46.61
N PRO A 202 9.49 29.71 -47.33
CA PRO A 202 10.46 28.63 -47.05
C PRO A 202 10.99 28.65 -45.61
N ASP A 203 11.22 29.81 -45.02
CA ASP A 203 11.72 29.97 -43.65
C ASP A 203 10.66 29.56 -42.63
N GLU A 204 9.39 29.90 -42.84
CA GLU A 204 8.27 29.51 -41.98
C GLU A 204 7.97 27.99 -42.09
N ILE A 205 8.11 27.41 -43.28
CA ILE A 205 8.00 25.96 -43.48
C ILE A 205 9.12 25.28 -42.73
N HIS A 206 10.35 25.77 -42.79
CA HIS A 206 11.48 25.21 -42.08
C HIS A 206 11.29 25.27 -40.54
N GLU A 207 10.83 26.37 -40.01
CA GLU A 207 10.50 26.57 -38.60
C GLU A 207 9.41 25.59 -38.19
N SER A 208 8.32 25.47 -38.93
CA SER A 208 7.20 24.53 -38.66
C SER A 208 7.67 23.07 -38.64
N LEU A 209 8.50 22.67 -39.62
CA LEU A 209 9.08 21.33 -39.68
C LEU A 209 10.07 21.07 -38.54
N SER A 210 10.78 22.07 -38.06
CA SER A 210 11.66 21.96 -36.89
C SER A 210 10.83 21.68 -35.61
N ILE A 211 9.69 22.35 -35.44
CA ILE A 211 8.75 22.11 -34.34
C ILE A 211 8.18 20.69 -34.42
N VAL A 212 7.77 20.26 -35.63
CA VAL A 212 7.28 18.89 -35.86
C VAL A 212 8.34 17.85 -35.48
N LEU A 213 9.61 18.07 -35.89
CA LEU A 213 10.70 17.16 -35.56
C LEU A 213 10.97 17.08 -34.07
N ASP A 214 10.98 18.22 -33.38
CA ASP A 214 11.24 18.25 -31.92
C ASP A 214 10.13 17.62 -31.11
N GLU A 215 8.86 17.84 -31.52
CA GLU A 215 7.72 17.19 -30.87
C GLU A 215 7.66 15.67 -31.15
N THR A 216 8.10 15.24 -32.32
CA THR A 216 8.26 13.80 -32.64
C THR A 216 9.32 13.15 -31.75
N LYS A 217 10.47 13.82 -31.53
CA LYS A 217 11.52 13.33 -30.61
C LYS A 217 11.01 13.26 -29.17
N ARG A 218 10.20 14.26 -28.75
CA ARG A 218 9.56 14.31 -27.44
C ARG A 218 8.59 13.15 -27.26
N LEU A 219 7.73 12.89 -28.25
CA LEU A 219 6.78 11.79 -28.26
C LEU A 219 7.49 10.44 -28.13
N ASN A 220 8.57 10.25 -28.90
CA ASN A 220 9.36 9.02 -28.83
C ASN A 220 9.97 8.80 -27.43
N ARG A 221 10.50 9.85 -26.79
CA ARG A 221 10.99 9.77 -25.41
C ARG A 221 9.87 9.37 -24.45
N LEU A 222 8.69 10.01 -24.54
CA LEU A 222 7.54 9.70 -23.70
C LEU A 222 7.10 8.24 -23.84
N VAL A 223 7.00 7.74 -25.08
CA VAL A 223 6.63 6.33 -25.32
C VAL A 223 7.66 5.38 -24.72
N ASN A 224 8.95 5.65 -24.87
CA ASN A 224 10.01 4.81 -24.28
C ASN A 224 9.98 4.84 -22.74
N GLU A 225 9.72 5.99 -22.13
CA GLU A 225 9.56 6.09 -20.68
C GLU A 225 8.32 5.30 -20.18
N LEU A 226 7.19 5.38 -20.90
CA LEU A 226 5.99 4.61 -20.61
C LEU A 226 6.23 3.10 -20.70
N LEU A 227 6.91 2.65 -21.76
CA LEU A 227 7.25 1.24 -21.92
C LEU A 227 8.19 0.75 -20.81
N ASN A 228 9.15 1.58 -20.40
CA ASN A 228 10.03 1.26 -19.28
C ASN A 228 9.24 1.12 -17.97
N VAL A 229 8.35 2.08 -17.65
CA VAL A 229 7.50 2.00 -16.47
C VAL A 229 6.60 0.76 -16.52
N ALA A 230 5.97 0.47 -17.67
CA ALA A 230 5.10 -0.70 -17.82
C ALA A 230 5.85 -2.02 -17.62
N ARG A 231 7.10 -2.12 -18.12
CA ARG A 231 7.95 -3.30 -17.88
C ARG A 231 8.34 -3.42 -16.40
N MET A 232 8.73 -2.32 -15.77
CA MET A 232 9.08 -2.29 -14.35
C MET A 232 7.89 -2.70 -13.46
N ASP A 233 6.67 -2.28 -13.81
CA ASP A 233 5.46 -2.67 -13.08
C ASP A 233 5.08 -4.16 -13.28
N ALA A 234 5.31 -4.72 -14.49
CA ALA A 234 4.88 -6.08 -14.84
C ALA A 234 5.88 -7.16 -14.42
N GLU A 235 7.18 -6.90 -14.62
CA GLU A 235 8.25 -7.89 -14.44
C GLU A 235 9.04 -7.66 -13.14
N GLY A 236 8.79 -6.53 -12.45
CA GLY A 236 9.67 -6.00 -11.42
C GLY A 236 10.93 -5.36 -12.01
N LEU A 237 11.48 -4.42 -11.30
CA LEU A 237 12.76 -3.84 -11.68
C LEU A 237 13.89 -4.74 -11.18
N THR A 238 14.58 -5.43 -12.09
CA THR A 238 15.77 -6.19 -11.71
C THR A 238 16.99 -5.27 -11.79
N VAL A 239 17.79 -5.22 -10.73
CA VAL A 239 19.07 -4.48 -10.66
C VAL A 239 20.22 -5.44 -10.46
N GLU A 240 21.24 -5.33 -11.29
CA GLU A 240 22.46 -6.12 -11.20
C GLU A 240 23.55 -5.32 -10.48
N LYS A 241 23.51 -5.33 -9.14
CA LYS A 241 24.43 -4.57 -8.31
C LYS A 241 25.82 -5.20 -8.35
N VAL A 242 26.83 -4.41 -8.72
CA VAL A 242 28.23 -4.83 -8.73
C VAL A 242 29.05 -3.84 -7.87
N LYS A 243 30.03 -4.35 -7.13
CA LYS A 243 30.97 -3.53 -6.38
C LYS A 243 31.97 -2.90 -7.33
N GLN A 244 31.90 -1.58 -7.50
CA GLN A 244 32.71 -0.84 -8.46
C GLN A 244 32.92 0.62 -8.02
N PRO A 245 33.95 1.33 -8.55
CA PRO A 245 34.15 2.74 -8.25
C PRO A 245 33.07 3.61 -8.92
N ILE A 246 32.61 4.64 -8.20
CA ILE A 246 31.61 5.59 -8.71
C ILE A 246 32.22 6.64 -9.65
N ASP A 247 33.50 7.00 -9.46
CA ASP A 247 34.16 8.08 -10.18
C ASP A 247 34.17 7.94 -11.72
N PRO A 248 34.40 6.75 -12.31
CA PRO A 248 34.32 6.58 -13.75
C PRO A 248 32.95 6.91 -14.34
N LEU A 249 31.87 6.57 -13.61
CA LEU A 249 30.51 6.90 -14.03
C LEU A 249 30.30 8.42 -13.98
N LEU A 250 30.65 9.08 -12.87
CA LEU A 250 30.48 10.53 -12.71
C LEU A 250 31.31 11.32 -13.74
N SER A 251 32.54 10.88 -14.02
CA SER A 251 33.40 11.51 -15.03
C SER A 251 32.81 11.38 -16.44
N ARG A 252 32.24 10.21 -16.78
CA ARG A 252 31.54 9.99 -18.03
C ARG A 252 30.31 10.90 -18.16
N MET A 253 29.54 11.05 -17.09
CA MET A 253 28.39 11.95 -17.06
C MET A 253 28.81 13.41 -17.24
N GLN A 254 29.86 13.85 -16.57
CA GLN A 254 30.38 15.20 -16.78
C GLN A 254 30.80 15.45 -18.22
N GLN A 255 31.57 14.55 -18.83
CA GLN A 255 31.98 14.67 -20.25
C GLN A 255 30.77 14.71 -21.21
N LYS A 256 29.77 13.86 -20.97
CA LYS A 256 28.54 13.79 -21.76
C LYS A 256 27.78 15.11 -21.76
N TYR A 257 27.69 15.77 -20.62
CA TYR A 257 26.90 17.00 -20.44
C TYR A 257 27.72 18.29 -20.61
N GLN A 258 29.07 18.23 -20.65
CA GLN A 258 29.92 19.42 -20.73
C GLN A 258 29.62 20.30 -21.95
N LYS A 259 29.42 19.68 -23.12
CA LYS A 259 29.08 20.41 -24.34
C LYS A 259 27.73 21.14 -24.20
N GLN A 260 26.72 20.43 -23.75
CA GLN A 260 25.39 20.97 -23.54
C GLN A 260 25.38 22.11 -22.49
N ALA A 261 26.11 21.94 -21.39
CA ALA A 261 26.27 22.99 -20.39
C ALA A 261 26.93 24.26 -20.99
N ASN A 262 27.99 24.09 -21.80
CA ASN A 262 28.64 25.19 -22.46
C ASN A 262 27.72 25.91 -23.45
N ASP A 263 26.96 25.17 -24.26
CA ASP A 263 26.00 25.72 -25.22
C ASP A 263 24.89 26.52 -24.50
N LEU A 264 24.47 26.08 -23.32
CA LEU A 264 23.50 26.74 -22.48
C LEU A 264 24.11 27.81 -21.54
N LYS A 265 25.43 28.03 -21.61
CA LYS A 265 26.20 28.94 -20.73
C LYS A 265 26.03 28.63 -19.24
N LEU A 266 25.93 27.35 -18.90
CA LEU A 266 25.88 26.84 -17.53
C LEU A 266 27.29 26.41 -17.08
N THR A 267 27.54 26.50 -15.79
CA THR A 267 28.74 25.92 -15.17
C THR A 267 28.41 24.53 -14.65
N MET A 268 29.19 23.52 -15.04
CA MET A 268 29.04 22.15 -14.52
C MET A 268 30.30 21.75 -13.74
N ASN A 269 30.12 21.48 -12.45
CA ASN A 269 31.22 21.06 -11.56
C ASN A 269 30.99 19.63 -11.06
N LEU A 270 32.01 18.81 -11.23
CA LEU A 270 32.11 17.56 -10.50
C LEU A 270 33.17 17.75 -9.39
N ASN A 271 32.75 17.55 -8.16
CA ASN A 271 33.66 17.55 -7.01
C ASN A 271 33.99 16.09 -6.63
N PRO A 272 34.98 15.46 -7.28
CA PRO A 272 35.39 14.13 -6.90
C PRO A 272 36.04 14.17 -5.51
N ASN A 273 35.58 13.34 -4.60
CA ASN A 273 36.33 13.04 -3.41
C ASN A 273 37.54 12.22 -3.84
N THR A 274 38.75 12.57 -3.37
CA THR A 274 40.05 12.01 -3.80
C THR A 274 40.23 10.51 -3.45
N HIS A 275 39.20 9.83 -2.99
CA HIS A 275 39.25 8.43 -2.62
C HIS A 275 38.37 7.64 -3.56
N ASN A 276 38.98 6.80 -4.37
CA ASN A 276 38.35 5.87 -5.29
C ASN A 276 37.40 4.92 -4.55
N GLN A 277 36.21 5.45 -4.15
CA GLN A 277 35.25 4.74 -3.29
C GLN A 277 34.53 3.67 -4.09
N LEU A 278 34.54 2.44 -3.57
CA LEU A 278 33.82 1.32 -4.12
C LEU A 278 32.39 1.31 -3.59
N TRP A 279 31.44 1.47 -4.48
CA TRP A 279 30.02 1.42 -4.21
C TRP A 279 29.43 0.11 -4.75
N TYR A 280 28.23 -0.26 -4.29
CA TYR A 280 27.51 -1.45 -4.74
C TYR A 280 26.27 -1.01 -5.47
N PHE A 281 26.29 -0.99 -6.80
CA PHE A 281 25.23 -0.45 -7.64
C PHE A 281 25.24 -1.05 -9.05
N ASP A 282 24.10 -0.89 -9.76
CA ASP A 282 23.94 -1.16 -11.19
C ASP A 282 24.29 0.11 -11.98
N THR A 283 25.32 0.01 -12.82
CA THR A 283 25.85 1.16 -13.57
C THR A 283 24.82 1.79 -14.50
N ASP A 284 24.09 0.97 -15.27
CA ASP A 284 23.16 1.45 -16.29
C ASP A 284 21.96 2.13 -15.62
N ARG A 285 21.49 1.57 -14.50
CA ARG A 285 20.38 2.12 -13.73
C ARG A 285 20.76 3.42 -13.03
N ILE A 286 21.93 3.50 -12.42
CA ILE A 286 22.39 4.76 -11.80
C ILE A 286 22.73 5.80 -12.87
N GLU A 287 23.28 5.41 -14.04
CA GLU A 287 23.43 6.33 -15.18
C GLU A 287 22.07 6.90 -15.62
N GLN A 288 21.02 6.10 -15.66
CA GLN A 288 19.66 6.54 -15.96
C GLN A 288 19.15 7.56 -14.93
N VAL A 289 19.38 7.32 -13.62
CA VAL A 289 19.03 8.28 -12.56
C VAL A 289 19.78 9.59 -12.74
N LEU A 290 21.10 9.55 -12.94
CA LEU A 290 21.91 10.73 -13.16
C LEU A 290 21.46 11.52 -14.40
N THR A 291 21.17 10.82 -15.50
CA THR A 291 20.64 11.44 -16.72
C THR A 291 19.35 12.21 -16.45
N ASN A 292 18.39 11.60 -15.77
CA ASN A 292 17.13 12.24 -15.44
C ASN A 292 17.28 13.47 -14.54
N LEU A 293 18.17 13.39 -13.54
CA LEU A 293 18.40 14.50 -12.60
C LEU A 293 19.19 15.65 -13.25
N ILE A 294 20.21 15.36 -14.08
CA ILE A 294 20.97 16.39 -14.81
C ILE A 294 20.10 17.04 -15.88
N ASP A 295 19.27 16.28 -16.61
CA ASP A 295 18.32 16.85 -17.57
C ASP A 295 17.29 17.75 -16.87
N ASN A 296 16.84 17.43 -15.68
CA ASN A 296 16.01 18.31 -14.88
C ASN A 296 16.77 19.56 -14.45
N ALA A 297 17.97 19.46 -13.95
CA ALA A 297 18.80 20.58 -13.58
C ALA A 297 19.02 21.53 -14.77
N THR A 298 19.41 21.02 -15.95
CA THR A 298 19.60 21.84 -17.16
C THR A 298 18.32 22.49 -17.65
N ARG A 299 17.16 21.92 -17.39
CA ARG A 299 15.86 22.47 -17.79
C ARG A 299 15.43 23.65 -16.95
N TYR A 300 15.71 23.63 -15.66
CA TYR A 300 15.25 24.61 -14.68
C TYR A 300 16.31 25.64 -14.29
N THR A 301 17.49 25.61 -14.93
CA THR A 301 18.56 26.59 -14.79
C THR A 301 18.55 27.60 -15.94
N GLU A 302 19.14 28.77 -15.69
CA GLU A 302 19.33 29.87 -16.66
C GLU A 302 20.81 30.09 -16.95
N PRO A 303 21.18 30.81 -18.02
CA PRO A 303 22.59 31.15 -18.31
C PRO A 303 23.29 31.80 -17.13
N GLY A 304 24.39 31.24 -16.70
CA GLY A 304 25.17 31.69 -15.53
C GLY A 304 24.99 30.81 -14.29
N ASP A 305 23.97 29.93 -14.28
CA ASP A 305 23.74 29.01 -13.17
C ASP A 305 24.78 27.90 -13.10
N LEU A 306 24.80 27.25 -11.94
CA LEU A 306 25.71 26.15 -11.60
C LEU A 306 24.93 24.84 -11.44
N ILE A 307 25.43 23.77 -12.03
CA ILE A 307 25.04 22.40 -11.73
C ILE A 307 26.25 21.71 -11.11
N SER A 308 26.09 21.13 -9.93
CA SER A 308 27.16 20.43 -9.22
C SER A 308 26.78 19.00 -8.86
N ILE A 309 27.73 18.10 -9.03
CA ILE A 309 27.64 16.71 -8.58
C ILE A 309 28.70 16.50 -7.54
N SER A 310 28.30 16.04 -6.36
CA SER A 310 29.22 15.69 -5.28
C SER A 310 28.75 14.43 -4.58
N TYR A 311 29.66 13.76 -3.89
CA TYR A 311 29.30 12.56 -3.15
C TYR A 311 30.08 12.49 -1.83
N GLY A 312 29.52 11.73 -0.91
CA GLY A 312 30.10 11.49 0.42
C GLY A 312 29.68 10.12 0.95
N GLU A 313 30.02 9.86 2.18
CA GLU A 313 29.63 8.61 2.84
C GLU A 313 29.36 8.83 4.32
N THR A 314 28.52 7.96 4.87
CA THR A 314 28.36 7.72 6.31
C THR A 314 28.90 6.34 6.66
N GLU A 315 28.74 5.90 7.90
CA GLU A 315 29.11 4.53 8.30
C GLU A 315 28.32 3.47 7.53
N SER A 316 27.03 3.72 7.24
CA SER A 316 26.09 2.76 6.63
C SER A 316 25.75 3.01 5.18
N GLU A 317 25.97 4.23 4.66
CA GLU A 317 25.47 4.65 3.35
C GLU A 317 26.50 5.43 2.55
N ASN A 318 26.40 5.33 1.25
CA ASN A 318 27.02 6.19 0.26
C ASN A 318 26.01 7.25 -0.17
N ILE A 319 26.40 8.52 -0.24
CA ILE A 319 25.49 9.62 -0.53
C ILE A 319 25.93 10.36 -1.79
N LEU A 320 25.01 10.57 -2.73
CA LEU A 320 25.23 11.34 -3.94
C LEU A 320 24.34 12.57 -3.93
N TYR A 321 24.91 13.73 -4.23
CA TYR A 321 24.21 15.00 -4.31
C TYR A 321 24.27 15.53 -5.74
N ILE A 322 23.12 15.89 -6.27
CA ILE A 322 22.98 16.59 -7.56
C ILE A 322 22.28 17.91 -7.25
N SER A 323 22.99 19.01 -7.37
CA SER A 323 22.51 20.34 -7.00
C SER A 323 22.55 21.28 -8.18
N ASP A 324 21.51 22.12 -8.30
CA ASP A 324 21.45 23.24 -9.23
C ASP A 324 21.16 24.56 -8.48
N THR A 325 21.45 25.68 -9.11
CA THR A 325 21.14 27.03 -8.62
C THR A 325 19.96 27.66 -9.37
N GLY A 326 19.11 26.83 -9.98
CA GLY A 326 18.00 27.26 -10.81
C GLY A 326 16.78 27.78 -10.05
N SER A 327 15.62 27.67 -10.65
CA SER A 327 14.36 28.25 -10.15
C SER A 327 13.88 27.73 -8.80
N GLY A 328 14.35 26.55 -8.38
CA GLY A 328 13.89 25.88 -7.16
C GLY A 328 12.45 25.38 -7.22
N ILE A 329 12.01 24.74 -6.13
CA ILE A 329 10.69 24.11 -5.98
C ILE A 329 10.05 24.65 -4.70
N ALA A 330 8.77 25.03 -4.78
CA ALA A 330 8.02 25.51 -3.61
C ALA A 330 7.75 24.34 -2.64
N PRO A 331 7.71 24.60 -1.30
CA PRO A 331 7.60 23.57 -0.28
C PRO A 331 6.39 22.63 -0.44
N GLU A 332 5.27 23.18 -0.95
CA GLU A 332 4.01 22.44 -1.17
C GLU A 332 4.13 21.33 -2.22
N HIS A 333 5.13 21.40 -3.11
CA HIS A 333 5.34 20.45 -4.19
C HIS A 333 6.38 19.35 -3.83
N LEU A 334 7.22 19.57 -2.79
CA LEU A 334 8.35 18.68 -2.50
C LEU A 334 7.97 17.22 -2.24
N GLN A 335 6.81 16.99 -1.66
CA GLN A 335 6.34 15.62 -1.39
C GLN A 335 5.84 14.90 -2.66
N GLN A 336 5.39 15.64 -3.64
CA GLN A 336 4.73 15.13 -4.84
C GLN A 336 5.64 15.05 -6.07
N VAL A 337 6.84 15.64 -6.05
CA VAL A 337 7.73 15.69 -7.23
C VAL A 337 8.15 14.31 -7.74
N PHE A 338 8.05 13.27 -6.91
CA PHE A 338 8.34 11.89 -7.26
C PHE A 338 7.09 11.11 -7.70
N ASP A 339 5.90 11.75 -7.71
CA ASP A 339 4.67 11.09 -8.17
C ASP A 339 4.64 11.01 -9.70
N ARG A 340 3.93 10.00 -10.23
CA ARG A 340 3.79 9.79 -11.68
C ARG A 340 3.11 10.99 -12.34
N PHE A 341 3.70 11.53 -13.41
CA PHE A 341 3.20 12.68 -14.20
C PHE A 341 3.10 13.99 -13.43
N TYR A 342 3.62 14.05 -12.22
CA TYR A 342 3.59 15.29 -11.46
C TYR A 342 4.50 16.37 -12.08
N LYS A 343 3.99 17.61 -12.17
CA LYS A 343 4.68 18.78 -12.72
C LYS A 343 4.32 20.01 -11.90
N VAL A 344 5.32 20.78 -11.49
CA VAL A 344 5.14 22.00 -10.70
C VAL A 344 4.52 23.12 -11.53
N ASP A 345 4.71 23.11 -12.86
CA ASP A 345 4.22 24.17 -13.76
C ASP A 345 3.32 23.60 -14.86
N THR A 346 2.03 23.90 -14.74
CA THR A 346 1.01 23.56 -15.75
C THR A 346 0.91 24.55 -16.90
N ALA A 347 1.60 25.73 -16.86
CA ALA A 347 1.05 26.79 -17.69
C ALA A 347 2.02 27.67 -18.51
N ARG A 348 3.35 27.72 -18.37
CA ARG A 348 4.02 28.94 -18.89
C ARG A 348 5.30 28.83 -19.73
N LYS A 349 5.92 27.70 -19.94
CA LYS A 349 7.07 27.64 -20.88
C LYS A 349 6.85 26.57 -21.95
N ARG A 350 6.14 26.93 -23.02
CA ARG A 350 6.08 26.14 -24.26
C ARG A 350 7.52 25.84 -24.71
N GLY A 351 7.89 24.56 -24.77
CA GLY A 351 9.19 24.09 -25.24
C GLY A 351 10.09 23.38 -24.20
N LYS A 352 9.85 23.52 -22.90
CA LYS A 352 10.69 22.89 -21.86
C LYS A 352 9.95 21.88 -20.95
N GLN A 353 8.79 21.38 -21.38
CA GLN A 353 8.01 20.45 -20.54
C GLN A 353 8.60 19.05 -20.49
N GLY A 354 8.89 18.55 -19.29
CA GLY A 354 9.19 17.15 -19.03
C GLY A 354 7.93 16.29 -19.10
N THR A 355 8.12 14.96 -19.11
CA THR A 355 7.05 13.98 -19.12
C THR A 355 6.38 13.80 -17.74
N GLY A 356 7.09 14.18 -16.66
CA GLY A 356 6.68 13.94 -15.28
C GLY A 356 6.93 12.48 -14.82
N LEU A 357 7.64 11.69 -15.63
CA LEU A 357 7.98 10.30 -15.29
C LEU A 357 9.42 10.14 -14.80
N GLY A 358 10.32 11.08 -15.14
CA GLY A 358 11.75 10.94 -14.87
C GLY A 358 12.07 10.80 -13.37
N LEU A 359 11.51 11.63 -12.50
CA LEU A 359 11.74 11.56 -11.05
C LEU A 359 11.09 10.32 -10.42
N PHE A 360 9.92 9.92 -10.89
CA PHE A 360 9.29 8.66 -10.48
C PHE A 360 10.18 7.46 -10.81
N ILE A 361 10.76 7.41 -12.03
CA ILE A 361 11.70 6.35 -12.44
C ILE A 361 12.95 6.39 -11.55
N CYS A 362 13.47 7.58 -11.21
CA CYS A 362 14.60 7.70 -10.28
C CYS A 362 14.29 7.04 -8.94
N ARG A 363 13.11 7.34 -8.36
CA ARG A 363 12.68 6.75 -7.10
C ARG A 363 12.60 5.23 -7.18
N MET A 364 11.93 4.68 -8.21
CA MET A 364 11.84 3.23 -8.41
C MET A 364 13.22 2.55 -8.48
N ILE A 365 14.15 3.15 -9.22
CA ILE A 365 15.51 2.60 -9.36
C ILE A 365 16.24 2.62 -8.02
N ILE A 366 16.13 3.69 -7.26
CA ILE A 366 16.83 3.83 -5.97
C ILE A 366 16.21 2.94 -4.91
N ASP A 367 14.86 2.83 -4.86
CA ASP A 367 14.15 1.92 -3.97
C ASP A 367 14.59 0.46 -4.20
N GLU A 368 14.74 0.03 -5.47
CA GLU A 368 15.19 -1.32 -5.82
C GLU A 368 16.68 -1.55 -5.47
N HIS A 369 17.46 -0.48 -5.42
CA HIS A 369 18.80 -0.54 -4.85
C HIS A 369 18.81 -0.69 -3.32
N GLY A 370 17.64 -0.56 -2.66
CA GLY A 370 17.49 -0.53 -1.21
C GLY A 370 17.92 0.81 -0.61
N GLY A 371 17.98 1.86 -1.45
CA GLY A 371 18.36 3.21 -1.06
C GLY A 371 17.17 4.14 -0.85
N THR A 372 17.45 5.44 -0.70
CA THR A 372 16.42 6.49 -0.64
C THR A 372 16.82 7.66 -1.53
N ILE A 373 15.82 8.35 -2.10
CA ILE A 373 16.01 9.61 -2.81
C ILE A 373 15.16 10.69 -2.17
N ASP A 374 15.80 11.81 -1.83
CA ASP A 374 15.19 12.97 -1.22
C ASP A 374 15.46 14.24 -2.03
N VAL A 375 14.69 15.29 -1.76
CA VAL A 375 14.85 16.60 -2.40
C VAL A 375 14.85 17.71 -1.35
N LYS A 376 15.81 18.64 -1.47
CA LYS A 376 15.86 19.90 -0.73
C LYS A 376 15.85 21.02 -1.74
N SER A 377 14.90 21.95 -1.62
CA SER A 377 14.80 23.06 -2.55
C SER A 377 14.23 24.30 -1.86
N GLU A 378 14.63 25.45 -2.36
CA GLU A 378 14.06 26.76 -2.00
C GLU A 378 13.82 27.54 -3.27
N LEU A 379 12.62 28.10 -3.40
CA LEU A 379 12.21 28.86 -4.60
C LEU A 379 13.19 30.02 -4.86
N GLY A 380 13.74 30.08 -6.07
CA GLY A 380 14.72 31.09 -6.50
C GLY A 380 16.16 30.84 -6.01
N LYS A 381 16.43 29.73 -5.32
CA LYS A 381 17.81 29.40 -4.87
C LYS A 381 18.36 28.10 -5.46
N GLY A 382 17.47 27.28 -6.03
CA GLY A 382 17.84 26.01 -6.66
C GLY A 382 17.36 24.77 -5.93
N THR A 383 17.78 23.61 -6.42
CA THR A 383 17.35 22.29 -5.96
C THR A 383 18.55 21.38 -5.72
N THR A 384 18.47 20.57 -4.69
CA THR A 384 19.42 19.49 -4.41
C THR A 384 18.68 18.17 -4.26
N PHE A 385 18.95 17.22 -5.13
CA PHE A 385 18.54 15.84 -4.97
C PHE A 385 19.62 15.08 -4.20
N ILE A 386 19.19 14.28 -3.23
CA ILE A 386 20.04 13.51 -2.33
C ILE A 386 19.71 12.05 -2.49
N ILE A 387 20.68 11.24 -2.92
CA ILE A 387 20.52 9.80 -3.11
C ILE A 387 21.39 9.11 -2.08
N ASN A 388 20.76 8.26 -1.26
CA ASN A 388 21.46 7.41 -0.30
C ASN A 388 21.41 5.97 -0.80
N LEU A 389 22.58 5.33 -0.94
CA LEU A 389 22.70 3.92 -1.29
C LEU A 389 23.35 3.16 -0.15
N PRO A 390 22.79 2.04 0.32
CA PRO A 390 23.32 1.29 1.42
C PRO A 390 24.68 0.70 1.08
N LYS A 391 25.61 0.72 2.04
CA LYS A 391 26.85 -0.05 1.94
C LYS A 391 26.54 -1.53 2.16
N PRO A 392 27.17 -2.45 1.41
CA PRO A 392 26.96 -3.88 1.64
C PRO A 392 27.34 -4.24 3.07
N THR A 393 26.42 -4.86 3.80
CA THR A 393 26.69 -5.49 5.09
C THR A 393 27.60 -6.70 4.91
N ASP A 394 28.37 -7.07 5.94
CA ASP A 394 29.38 -8.13 5.88
C ASP A 394 28.85 -9.53 5.42
N GLU A 395 27.56 -9.72 5.32
CA GLU A 395 26.94 -10.96 4.81
C GLU A 395 27.14 -11.21 3.29
N TYR A 396 27.48 -10.19 2.52
CA TYR A 396 27.73 -10.31 1.06
C TYR A 396 29.22 -10.45 0.70
N LYS A 397 30.10 -10.72 1.67
CA LYS A 397 31.54 -10.90 1.40
C LYS A 397 31.93 -12.27 0.85
N ASN A 398 31.00 -13.23 0.73
CA ASN A 398 31.30 -14.63 0.38
C ASN A 398 30.39 -15.21 -0.75
N THR A 399 30.08 -14.42 -1.76
CA THR A 399 29.51 -15.03 -2.99
C THR A 399 30.30 -14.58 -4.21
#